data_f6f279588b36691a76681634a93e7c8a
#
_entry.id   f6f279588b36691a76681634a93e7c8a
#
_cell.length_a   1.000
_cell.length_b   1.000
_cell.length_c   1.000
_cell.angle_alpha   90.00
_cell.angle_beta   90.00
_cell.angle_gamma   90.00
#
_symmetry.space_group_name_H-M   'P 1'
#
loop_
_entity.id
_entity.type
_entity.pdbx_description
1 polymer ?
#
loop_
_entity_poly.entity_id
_entity_poly.type
_entity_poly.pdbx_seq_one_letter_code
_entity_poly.pdbx_strand_id
1 'polypeptide(L)'
;MESQTIVEALLLGLLEGLTEFIPVSSTGHILLAGHFLGFHSTGKAFEILIQLGAILAILTVYFRRLWQMLIDLPHDRLTRHFVLGILIAFLPAAIIGALAHDFIKTVLFESPRLICIMLIIGGVVLLVVDRMNLKPVYRDVERFPTRLYLQIGLFQCLSLIPGTSRSGSTIVGALLLGVDKRAAAEFSFFLAMPTMVGAFAFDLFKNRNVLTSADLPIIAIGFVAAFVTALVVVRFLLDYVSQRGYSLFGWWRLVVGTVGLIALFIWG
;
A
#
# COMPACT_ATOMS: atom_id res chain seq x y z
N MET A 1 14.19 -8.80 -26.35
CA MET A 1 13.97 -8.05 -25.10
C MET A 1 15.28 -7.36 -24.77
N GLU A 2 15.27 -6.06 -24.69
CA GLU A 2 16.49 -5.31 -24.37
C GLU A 2 16.86 -5.53 -22.91
N SER A 3 18.14 -5.66 -22.62
CA SER A 3 18.67 -5.86 -21.26
C SER A 3 18.23 -4.77 -20.27
N GLN A 4 18.01 -3.55 -20.76
CA GLN A 4 17.46 -2.43 -19.99
C GLN A 4 16.08 -2.75 -19.40
N THR A 5 15.18 -3.32 -20.17
CA THR A 5 13.81 -3.63 -19.71
C THR A 5 13.78 -4.66 -18.57
N ILE A 6 14.72 -5.60 -18.55
CA ILE A 6 14.86 -6.58 -17.46
C ILE A 6 15.32 -5.90 -16.17
N VAL A 7 16.32 -5.00 -16.28
CA VAL A 7 16.83 -4.24 -15.14
C VAL A 7 15.76 -3.32 -14.56
N GLU A 8 15.02 -2.64 -15.42
CA GLU A 8 13.90 -1.77 -15.02
C GLU A 8 12.81 -2.56 -14.30
N ALA A 9 12.40 -3.71 -14.83
CA ALA A 9 11.42 -4.59 -14.22
C ALA A 9 11.87 -5.10 -12.84
N LEU A 10 13.15 -5.47 -12.70
CA LEU A 10 13.74 -5.88 -11.44
C LEU A 10 13.73 -4.72 -10.43
N LEU A 11 14.17 -3.52 -10.83
CA LEU A 11 14.20 -2.34 -9.98
C LEU A 11 12.80 -1.93 -9.51
N LEU A 12 11.82 -1.91 -10.41
CA LEU A 12 10.44 -1.58 -10.08
C LEU A 12 9.81 -2.64 -9.17
N GLY A 13 10.09 -3.92 -9.40
CA GLY A 13 9.64 -4.99 -8.52
C GLY A 13 10.25 -4.91 -7.12
N LEU A 14 11.55 -4.64 -7.00
CA LEU A 14 12.21 -4.40 -5.72
C LEU A 14 11.59 -3.19 -5.01
N LEU A 15 11.36 -2.10 -5.75
CA LEU A 15 10.76 -0.88 -5.23
C LEU A 15 9.34 -1.13 -4.71
N GLU A 16 8.51 -1.88 -5.46
CA GLU A 16 7.17 -2.30 -5.03
C GLU A 16 7.22 -3.06 -3.72
N GLY A 17 8.01 -4.14 -3.66
CA GLY A 17 8.09 -4.99 -2.47
C GLY A 17 8.65 -4.25 -1.25
N LEU A 18 9.60 -3.33 -1.44
CA LEU A 18 10.13 -2.49 -0.37
C LEU A 18 9.09 -1.50 0.16
N THR A 19 8.26 -0.91 -0.71
CA THR A 19 7.47 0.27 -0.37
C THR A 19 6.00 0.01 -0.12
N GLU A 20 5.45 -1.16 -0.50
CA GLU A 20 4.01 -1.43 -0.41
C GLU A 20 3.48 -1.43 1.03
N PHE A 21 4.20 -2.06 1.96
CA PHE A 21 3.74 -2.22 3.34
C PHE A 21 4.23 -1.13 4.28
N ILE A 22 5.34 -0.46 3.95
CA ILE A 22 5.81 0.71 4.69
C ILE A 22 5.01 1.96 4.28
N PRO A 23 4.87 2.96 5.16
CA PRO A 23 4.00 4.11 4.90
C PRO A 23 4.64 5.17 3.99
N VAL A 24 5.19 4.76 2.82
CA VAL A 24 5.90 5.68 1.89
C VAL A 24 5.23 5.84 0.52
N SER A 25 4.16 5.09 0.22
CA SER A 25 3.45 5.10 -1.08
C SER A 25 4.19 4.40 -2.22
N SER A 26 4.03 3.08 -2.32
CA SER A 26 4.57 2.27 -3.43
C SER A 26 4.13 2.80 -4.80
N THR A 27 2.83 3.03 -4.98
CA THR A 27 2.27 3.60 -6.21
C THR A 27 2.94 4.92 -6.60
N GLY A 28 3.17 5.82 -5.61
CA GLY A 28 3.86 7.08 -5.86
C GLY A 28 5.30 6.87 -6.34
N HIS A 29 6.03 5.94 -5.70
CA HIS A 29 7.41 5.63 -6.09
C HIS A 29 7.49 4.99 -7.48
N ILE A 30 6.62 4.03 -7.79
CA ILE A 30 6.61 3.33 -9.08
C ILE A 30 6.24 4.29 -10.21
N LEU A 31 5.22 5.12 -10.04
CA LEU A 31 4.81 6.10 -11.04
C LEU A 31 5.91 7.14 -11.31
N LEU A 32 6.58 7.63 -10.26
CA LEU A 32 7.72 8.55 -10.41
C LEU A 32 8.92 7.85 -11.05
N ALA A 33 9.29 6.66 -10.58
CA ALA A 33 10.39 5.89 -11.16
C ALA A 33 10.11 5.56 -12.64
N GLY A 34 8.91 5.10 -12.96
CA GLY A 34 8.48 4.84 -14.34
C GLY A 34 8.56 6.09 -15.22
N HIS A 35 8.11 7.24 -14.70
CA HIS A 35 8.19 8.52 -15.42
C HIS A 35 9.64 8.92 -15.76
N PHE A 36 10.56 8.85 -14.78
CA PHE A 36 11.97 9.23 -15.00
C PHE A 36 12.79 8.19 -15.78
N LEU A 37 12.42 6.90 -15.70
CA LEU A 37 13.06 5.84 -16.48
C LEU A 37 12.52 5.77 -17.92
N GLY A 38 11.42 6.44 -18.22
CA GLY A 38 10.72 6.29 -19.51
C GLY A 38 10.09 4.90 -19.66
N PHE A 39 9.78 4.22 -18.55
CA PHE A 39 9.18 2.90 -18.57
C PHE A 39 7.67 3.01 -18.82
N HIS A 40 7.21 2.49 -19.92
CA HIS A 40 5.81 2.48 -20.30
C HIS A 40 5.28 1.05 -20.36
N SER A 41 4.36 0.71 -19.45
CA SER A 41 3.62 -0.55 -19.54
C SER A 41 2.25 -0.32 -20.19
N THR A 42 1.84 -1.25 -21.04
CA THR A 42 0.53 -1.18 -21.71
C THR A 42 -0.59 -1.27 -20.65
N GLY A 43 -1.39 -0.21 -20.53
CA GLY A 43 -2.52 -0.16 -19.58
C GLY A 43 -2.13 -0.27 -18.10
N LYS A 44 -0.86 0.00 -17.74
CA LYS A 44 -0.32 -0.17 -16.38
C LYS A 44 -0.43 -1.62 -15.85
N ALA A 45 -0.42 -2.58 -16.77
CA ALA A 45 -0.55 -4.00 -16.42
C ALA A 45 0.63 -4.53 -15.61
N PHE A 46 1.84 -4.03 -15.91
CA PHE A 46 3.05 -4.38 -15.16
C PHE A 46 2.91 -3.98 -13.69
N GLU A 47 2.55 -2.72 -13.42
CA GLU A 47 2.40 -2.17 -12.06
C GLU A 47 1.35 -2.93 -11.25
N ILE A 48 0.23 -3.31 -11.87
CA ILE A 48 -0.82 -4.09 -11.23
C ILE A 48 -0.34 -5.50 -10.89
N LEU A 49 0.41 -6.14 -11.79
CA LEU A 49 0.84 -7.52 -11.61
C LEU A 49 2.01 -7.67 -10.64
N ILE A 50 2.95 -6.71 -10.58
CA ILE A 50 4.00 -6.74 -9.55
C ILE A 50 3.43 -6.52 -8.14
N GLN A 51 2.37 -5.73 -8.02
CA GLN A 51 1.64 -5.54 -6.76
C GLN A 51 1.05 -6.86 -6.25
N LEU A 52 0.62 -7.76 -7.14
CA LEU A 52 0.17 -9.10 -6.78
C LEU A 52 1.28 -9.91 -6.10
N GLY A 53 2.54 -9.71 -6.48
CA GLY A 53 3.70 -10.31 -5.79
C GLY A 53 3.76 -9.89 -4.32
N ALA A 54 3.58 -8.61 -4.04
CA ALA A 54 3.51 -8.10 -2.67
C ALA A 54 2.30 -8.65 -1.89
N ILE A 55 1.13 -8.77 -2.55
CA ILE A 55 -0.06 -9.40 -1.95
C ILE A 55 0.22 -10.85 -1.54
N LEU A 56 0.81 -11.63 -2.42
CA LEU A 56 1.15 -13.03 -2.10
C LEU A 56 2.17 -13.14 -0.97
N ALA A 57 3.09 -12.18 -0.85
CA ALA A 57 4.06 -12.15 0.25
C ALA A 57 3.35 -12.02 1.61
N ILE A 58 2.42 -11.07 1.76
CA ILE A 58 1.70 -10.91 3.03
C ILE A 58 0.78 -12.10 3.31
N LEU A 59 0.10 -12.65 2.32
CA LEU A 59 -0.72 -13.85 2.46
C LEU A 59 0.14 -15.06 2.91
N THR A 60 1.37 -15.17 2.40
CA THR A 60 2.32 -16.21 2.80
C THR A 60 2.78 -16.05 4.25
N VAL A 61 3.17 -14.82 4.66
CA VAL A 61 3.60 -14.56 6.05
C VAL A 61 2.48 -14.83 7.05
N TYR A 62 1.27 -14.42 6.73
CA TYR A 62 0.09 -14.58 7.60
C TYR A 62 -0.70 -15.85 7.34
N PHE A 63 -0.20 -16.78 6.48
CA PHE A 63 -0.95 -17.96 6.04
C PHE A 63 -1.53 -18.76 7.21
N ARG A 64 -0.73 -19.08 8.23
CA ARG A 64 -1.21 -19.84 9.40
C ARG A 64 -2.32 -19.12 10.15
N ARG A 65 -2.19 -17.81 10.34
CA ARG A 65 -3.20 -17.00 11.03
C ARG A 65 -4.49 -16.90 10.22
N LEU A 66 -4.38 -16.69 8.91
CA LEU A 66 -5.53 -16.65 8.01
C LEU A 66 -6.24 -18.00 7.96
N TRP A 67 -5.49 -19.10 7.91
CA TRP A 67 -6.02 -20.45 7.94
C TRP A 67 -6.77 -20.73 9.25
N GLN A 68 -6.17 -20.35 10.38
CA GLN A 68 -6.82 -20.48 11.70
C GLN A 68 -8.10 -19.64 11.77
N MET A 69 -8.06 -18.39 11.31
CA MET A 69 -9.25 -17.54 11.25
C MET A 69 -10.36 -18.15 10.41
N LEU A 70 -10.03 -18.81 9.29
CA LEU A 70 -11.01 -19.48 8.45
C LEU A 70 -11.69 -20.65 9.18
N ILE A 71 -10.93 -21.45 9.95
CA ILE A 71 -11.43 -22.55 10.76
C ILE A 71 -12.31 -22.04 11.91
N ASP A 72 -11.87 -20.98 12.60
CA ASP A 72 -12.54 -20.44 13.79
C ASP A 72 -13.78 -19.59 13.44
N LEU A 73 -13.86 -19.10 12.19
CA LEU A 73 -14.93 -18.19 11.76
C LEU A 73 -16.36 -18.68 12.08
N PRO A 74 -16.73 -19.99 11.92
CA PRO A 74 -18.05 -20.48 12.27
C PRO A 74 -18.30 -20.55 13.79
N HIS A 75 -17.25 -20.67 14.60
CA HIS A 75 -17.36 -21.05 16.00
C HIS A 75 -16.99 -19.94 16.99
N ASP A 76 -16.03 -19.08 16.61
CA ASP A 76 -15.52 -18.02 17.51
C ASP A 76 -16.12 -16.64 17.19
N ARG A 77 -16.65 -15.98 18.23
CA ARG A 77 -17.25 -14.64 18.13
C ARG A 77 -16.21 -13.56 17.88
N LEU A 78 -15.01 -13.71 18.46
CA LEU A 78 -13.94 -12.72 18.33
C LEU A 78 -13.42 -12.71 16.88
N THR A 79 -13.17 -13.88 16.33
CA THR A 79 -12.75 -14.04 14.91
C THR A 79 -13.79 -13.44 13.97
N ARG A 80 -15.08 -13.70 14.17
CA ARG A 80 -16.17 -13.08 13.37
C ARG A 80 -16.15 -11.55 13.48
N HIS A 81 -16.00 -11.05 14.69
CA HIS A 81 -15.94 -9.61 14.93
C HIS A 81 -14.76 -8.96 14.20
N PHE A 82 -13.57 -9.59 14.24
CA PHE A 82 -12.38 -9.11 13.55
C PHE A 82 -12.52 -9.14 12.02
N VAL A 83 -12.99 -10.25 11.46
CA VAL A 83 -13.23 -10.38 10.01
C VAL A 83 -14.26 -9.35 9.53
N LEU A 84 -15.37 -9.18 10.25
CA LEU A 84 -16.35 -8.14 9.96
C LEU A 84 -15.74 -6.74 10.08
N GLY A 85 -14.88 -6.53 11.07
CA GLY A 85 -14.15 -5.28 11.25
C GLY A 85 -13.27 -4.93 10.05
N ILE A 86 -12.52 -5.91 9.51
CA ILE A 86 -11.71 -5.74 8.30
C ILE A 86 -12.63 -5.38 7.10
N LEU A 87 -13.74 -6.07 6.92
CA LEU A 87 -14.69 -5.79 5.84
C LEU A 87 -15.33 -4.40 5.97
N ILE A 88 -15.72 -4.00 7.19
CA ILE A 88 -16.25 -2.65 7.47
C ILE A 88 -15.21 -1.57 7.14
N ALA A 89 -13.94 -1.79 7.48
CA ALA A 89 -12.86 -0.87 7.16
C ALA A 89 -12.52 -0.83 5.65
N PHE A 90 -12.71 -1.94 4.94
CA PHE A 90 -12.48 -2.04 3.50
C PHE A 90 -13.52 -1.27 2.68
N LEU A 91 -14.81 -1.36 3.06
CA LEU A 91 -15.95 -0.89 2.27
C LEU A 91 -15.87 0.59 1.83
N PRO A 92 -15.54 1.59 2.69
CA PRO A 92 -15.52 3.00 2.27
C PRO A 92 -14.60 3.24 1.07
N ALA A 93 -13.36 2.77 1.14
CA ALA A 93 -12.39 2.95 0.07
C ALA A 93 -12.74 2.14 -1.19
N ALA A 94 -13.33 0.95 -1.03
CA ALA A 94 -13.79 0.13 -2.15
C ALA A 94 -14.92 0.82 -2.92
N ILE A 95 -15.92 1.35 -2.22
CA ILE A 95 -17.06 2.06 -2.84
C ILE A 95 -16.57 3.32 -3.56
N ILE A 96 -15.82 4.19 -2.87
CA ILE A 96 -15.33 5.44 -3.46
C ILE A 96 -14.35 5.15 -4.62
N GLY A 97 -13.45 4.18 -4.45
CA GLY A 97 -12.49 3.78 -5.48
C GLY A 97 -13.17 3.23 -6.73
N ALA A 98 -14.23 2.42 -6.59
CA ALA A 98 -14.98 1.90 -7.72
C ALA A 98 -15.76 3.01 -8.45
N LEU A 99 -16.38 3.93 -7.72
CA LEU A 99 -17.16 5.04 -8.29
C LEU A 99 -16.26 6.10 -8.96
N ALA A 100 -15.09 6.36 -8.39
CA ALA A 100 -14.15 7.38 -8.87
C ALA A 100 -13.00 6.81 -9.72
N HIS A 101 -13.03 5.50 -10.07
CA HIS A 101 -11.94 4.79 -10.72
C HIS A 101 -11.37 5.51 -11.95
N ASP A 102 -12.23 5.91 -12.86
CA ASP A 102 -11.79 6.52 -14.13
C ASP A 102 -11.12 7.88 -13.87
N PHE A 103 -11.71 8.71 -12.98
CA PHE A 103 -11.11 9.98 -12.57
C PHE A 103 -9.75 9.77 -11.89
N ILE A 104 -9.63 8.80 -10.99
CA ILE A 104 -8.37 8.48 -10.31
C ILE A 104 -7.30 8.10 -11.32
N LYS A 105 -7.62 7.18 -12.26
CA LYS A 105 -6.65 6.69 -13.25
C LYS A 105 -6.26 7.72 -14.29
N THR A 106 -7.22 8.46 -14.83
CA THR A 106 -6.97 9.35 -15.96
C THR A 106 -6.50 10.75 -15.58
N VAL A 107 -6.80 11.19 -14.34
CA VAL A 107 -6.46 12.53 -13.87
C VAL A 107 -5.39 12.49 -12.78
N LEU A 108 -5.62 11.73 -11.71
CA LEU A 108 -4.74 11.78 -10.56
C LEU A 108 -3.43 11.03 -10.80
N PHE A 109 -3.46 9.85 -11.40
CA PHE A 109 -2.26 9.03 -11.66
C PHE A 109 -1.36 9.61 -12.76
N GLU A 110 -1.90 10.47 -13.63
CA GLU A 110 -1.14 11.14 -14.68
C GLU A 110 -0.50 12.46 -14.21
N SER A 111 -0.54 12.76 -12.90
CA SER A 111 0.01 13.99 -12.32
C SER A 111 1.22 13.72 -11.42
N PRO A 112 2.46 13.63 -11.95
CA PRO A 112 3.66 13.43 -11.14
C PRO A 112 3.86 14.52 -10.08
N ARG A 113 3.45 15.77 -10.39
CA ARG A 113 3.51 16.89 -9.44
C ARG A 113 2.62 16.65 -8.22
N LEU A 114 1.39 16.16 -8.43
CA LEU A 114 0.48 15.81 -7.34
C LEU A 114 1.09 14.72 -6.46
N ILE A 115 1.68 13.69 -7.07
CA ILE A 115 2.33 12.59 -6.35
C ILE A 115 3.44 13.13 -5.44
N CYS A 116 4.33 13.99 -5.96
CA CYS A 116 5.40 14.60 -5.17
C CYS A 116 4.86 15.45 -4.01
N ILE A 117 3.84 16.27 -4.25
CA ILE A 117 3.19 17.08 -3.20
C ILE A 117 2.59 16.20 -2.12
N MET A 118 1.89 15.13 -2.49
CA MET A 118 1.28 14.20 -1.53
C MET A 118 2.31 13.37 -0.76
N LEU A 119 3.47 13.06 -1.36
CA LEU A 119 4.60 12.49 -0.64
C LEU A 119 5.11 13.45 0.44
N ILE A 120 5.30 14.73 0.10
CA ILE A 120 5.77 15.75 1.06
C ILE A 120 4.75 15.93 2.19
N ILE A 121 3.48 16.17 1.86
CA ILE A 121 2.41 16.37 2.86
C ILE A 121 2.33 15.16 3.79
N GLY A 122 2.26 13.95 3.23
CA GLY A 122 2.17 12.73 4.03
C GLY A 122 3.46 12.45 4.83
N GLY A 123 4.63 12.89 4.35
CA GLY A 123 5.88 12.86 5.10
C GLY A 123 5.82 13.76 6.33
N VAL A 124 5.38 15.01 6.17
CA VAL A 124 5.18 15.96 7.29
C VAL A 124 4.18 15.40 8.29
N VAL A 125 3.01 14.93 7.82
CA VAL A 125 1.97 14.34 8.68
C VAL A 125 2.52 13.17 9.49
N LEU A 126 3.28 12.27 8.86
CA LEU A 126 3.85 11.11 9.52
C LEU A 126 4.87 11.50 10.60
N LEU A 127 5.73 12.51 10.33
CA LEU A 127 6.68 13.03 11.30
C LEU A 127 6.00 13.71 12.48
N VAL A 128 4.95 14.47 12.22
CA VAL A 128 4.17 15.13 13.29
C VAL A 128 3.49 14.09 14.16
N VAL A 129 2.76 13.14 13.58
CA VAL A 129 2.03 12.11 14.33
C VAL A 129 2.98 11.20 15.11
N ASP A 130 4.13 10.84 14.54
CA ASP A 130 5.12 9.99 15.25
C ASP A 130 5.76 10.70 16.46
N ARG A 131 5.84 12.04 16.46
CA ARG A 131 6.33 12.86 17.57
C ARG A 131 5.25 13.21 18.61
N MET A 132 3.97 13.05 18.26
CA MET A 132 2.89 13.26 19.20
C MET A 132 2.98 12.20 20.32
N ASN A 133 2.89 12.64 21.57
CA ASN A 133 2.88 11.72 22.72
C ASN A 133 1.47 11.11 22.90
N LEU A 134 1.05 10.36 21.88
CA LEU A 134 -0.25 9.69 21.88
C LEU A 134 -0.21 8.52 22.87
N LYS A 135 -1.14 8.51 23.82
CA LYS A 135 -1.29 7.39 24.76
C LYS A 135 -2.12 6.30 24.10
N PRO A 136 -1.55 5.11 23.79
CA PRO A 136 -2.29 4.06 23.12
C PRO A 136 -3.35 3.44 24.06
N VAL A 137 -4.58 3.39 23.55
CA VAL A 137 -5.73 2.75 24.21
C VAL A 137 -5.96 1.35 23.63
N TYR A 138 -5.74 1.18 22.31
CA TYR A 138 -6.03 -0.04 21.60
C TYR A 138 -4.74 -0.74 21.16
N ARG A 139 -4.53 -1.98 21.61
CA ARG A 139 -3.31 -2.75 21.34
C ARG A 139 -3.55 -4.09 20.66
N ASP A 140 -4.79 -4.59 20.71
CA ASP A 140 -5.20 -5.87 20.13
C ASP A 140 -6.13 -5.61 18.96
N VAL A 141 -5.67 -5.92 17.74
CA VAL A 141 -6.39 -5.66 16.48
C VAL A 141 -7.73 -6.40 16.40
N GLU A 142 -7.85 -7.55 17.07
CA GLU A 142 -9.07 -8.36 17.06
C GLU A 142 -10.18 -7.79 17.96
N ARG A 143 -9.79 -6.92 18.91
CA ARG A 143 -10.68 -6.34 19.92
C ARG A 143 -11.02 -4.88 19.69
N PHE A 144 -10.72 -4.35 18.52
CA PHE A 144 -11.11 -2.98 18.19
C PHE A 144 -12.64 -2.86 18.16
N PRO A 145 -13.23 -1.79 18.73
CA PRO A 145 -14.66 -1.55 18.57
C PRO A 145 -15.02 -1.30 17.10
N THR A 146 -16.20 -1.71 16.68
CA THR A 146 -16.67 -1.60 15.28
C THR A 146 -16.52 -0.19 14.70
N ARG A 147 -16.76 0.83 15.55
CA ARG A 147 -16.57 2.23 15.16
C ARG A 147 -15.12 2.54 14.77
N LEU A 148 -14.14 1.93 15.46
CA LEU A 148 -12.72 2.16 15.16
C LEU A 148 -12.34 1.58 13.81
N TYR A 149 -12.81 0.38 13.48
CA TYR A 149 -12.60 -0.21 12.15
C TYR A 149 -13.15 0.71 11.04
N LEU A 150 -14.37 1.20 11.20
CA LEU A 150 -14.96 2.13 10.22
C LEU A 150 -14.15 3.42 10.09
N GLN A 151 -13.74 4.02 11.23
CA GLN A 151 -12.96 5.25 11.22
C GLN A 151 -11.62 5.07 10.50
N ILE A 152 -10.90 3.95 10.76
CA ILE A 152 -9.67 3.63 10.04
C ILE A 152 -9.95 3.45 8.53
N GLY A 153 -11.06 2.80 8.17
CA GLY A 153 -11.50 2.66 6.79
C GLY A 153 -11.79 4.00 6.10
N LEU A 154 -12.34 4.97 6.81
CA LEU A 154 -12.52 6.33 6.30
C LEU A 154 -11.18 7.03 6.05
N PHE A 155 -10.20 6.88 6.95
CA PHE A 155 -8.83 7.35 6.70
C PHE A 155 -8.21 6.68 5.48
N GLN A 156 -8.49 5.39 5.22
CA GLN A 156 -8.02 4.70 4.03
C GLN A 156 -8.47 5.38 2.73
N CYS A 157 -9.63 6.04 2.70
CA CYS A 157 -10.09 6.75 1.50
C CYS A 157 -9.11 7.83 1.01
N LEU A 158 -8.29 8.40 1.89
CA LEU A 158 -7.23 9.33 1.51
C LEU A 158 -6.20 8.70 0.57
N SER A 159 -6.01 7.39 0.65
CA SER A 159 -5.06 6.65 -0.19
C SER A 159 -5.46 6.57 -1.67
N LEU A 160 -6.69 6.91 -2.01
CA LEU A 160 -7.14 7.04 -3.40
C LEU A 160 -6.44 8.17 -4.15
N ILE A 161 -5.85 9.13 -3.40
CA ILE A 161 -4.99 10.16 -3.96
C ILE A 161 -3.56 9.60 -4.07
N PRO A 162 -2.98 9.48 -5.28
CA PRO A 162 -1.65 8.91 -5.47
C PRO A 162 -0.59 9.73 -4.72
N GLY A 163 0.40 9.03 -4.15
CA GLY A 163 1.40 9.66 -3.28
C GLY A 163 1.01 9.69 -1.79
N THR A 164 -0.28 9.54 -1.44
CA THR A 164 -0.73 9.57 -0.03
C THR A 164 -0.27 8.33 0.76
N SER A 165 -0.23 7.16 0.15
CA SER A 165 0.04 5.85 0.74
C SER A 165 -1.18 5.24 1.45
N ARG A 166 -1.57 4.03 1.05
CA ARG A 166 -2.62 3.25 1.71
C ARG A 166 -2.22 2.91 3.15
N SER A 167 -1.03 2.31 3.33
CA SER A 167 -0.48 1.99 4.64
C SER A 167 -0.27 3.26 5.49
N GLY A 168 0.21 4.35 4.89
CA GLY A 168 0.36 5.65 5.57
C GLY A 168 -0.96 6.19 6.10
N SER A 169 -2.01 6.19 5.29
CA SER A 169 -3.34 6.69 5.67
C SER A 169 -3.97 5.88 6.81
N THR A 170 -3.93 4.55 6.70
CA THR A 170 -4.49 3.65 7.72
C THR A 170 -3.71 3.70 9.03
N ILE A 171 -2.38 3.73 8.97
CA ILE A 171 -1.51 3.82 10.15
C ILE A 171 -1.71 5.16 10.86
N VAL A 172 -1.61 6.27 10.14
CA VAL A 172 -1.81 7.61 10.72
C VAL A 172 -3.21 7.73 11.34
N GLY A 173 -4.25 7.29 10.62
CA GLY A 173 -5.61 7.27 11.15
C GLY A 173 -5.73 6.45 12.44
N ALA A 174 -5.17 5.26 12.46
CA ALA A 174 -5.17 4.39 13.63
C ALA A 174 -4.44 5.02 14.84
N LEU A 175 -3.24 5.60 14.62
CA LEU A 175 -2.47 6.29 15.67
C LEU A 175 -3.24 7.46 16.27
N LEU A 176 -3.86 8.32 15.44
CA LEU A 176 -4.67 9.46 15.89
C LEU A 176 -5.91 9.02 16.67
N LEU A 177 -6.41 7.82 16.40
CA LEU A 177 -7.55 7.21 17.10
C LEU A 177 -7.12 6.42 18.37
N GLY A 178 -5.85 6.50 18.75
CA GLY A 178 -5.34 5.88 19.99
C GLY A 178 -4.94 4.41 19.84
N VAL A 179 -4.64 3.95 18.63
CA VAL A 179 -4.08 2.60 18.40
C VAL A 179 -2.57 2.63 18.63
N ASP A 180 -2.04 1.56 19.23
CA ASP A 180 -0.60 1.35 19.38
C ASP A 180 0.13 1.25 18.03
N LYS A 181 1.41 1.65 17.97
CA LYS A 181 2.21 1.67 16.73
C LYS A 181 2.27 0.31 16.03
N ARG A 182 2.50 -0.76 16.79
CA ARG A 182 2.55 -2.13 16.26
C ARG A 182 1.17 -2.57 15.76
N ALA A 183 0.13 -2.35 16.57
CA ALA A 183 -1.24 -2.71 16.21
C ALA A 183 -1.75 -1.91 14.98
N ALA A 184 -1.36 -0.64 14.84
CA ALA A 184 -1.70 0.18 13.67
C ALA A 184 -1.10 -0.40 12.37
N ALA A 185 0.18 -0.79 12.40
CA ALA A 185 0.81 -1.45 11.25
C ALA A 185 0.20 -2.82 10.97
N GLU A 186 -0.03 -3.63 12.00
CA GLU A 186 -0.62 -4.96 11.88
C GLU A 186 -2.04 -4.89 11.29
N PHE A 187 -2.89 -4.00 11.79
CA PHE A 187 -4.23 -3.81 11.21
C PHE A 187 -4.18 -3.31 9.77
N SER A 188 -3.24 -2.41 9.45
CA SER A 188 -3.00 -1.98 8.06
C SER A 188 -2.66 -3.15 7.14
N PHE A 189 -1.93 -4.17 7.62
CA PHE A 189 -1.62 -5.37 6.86
C PHE A 189 -2.87 -6.23 6.60
N PHE A 190 -3.70 -6.45 7.62
CA PHE A 190 -4.96 -7.19 7.43
C PHE A 190 -5.90 -6.46 6.47
N LEU A 191 -6.02 -5.14 6.59
CA LEU A 191 -6.86 -4.34 5.71
C LEU A 191 -6.29 -4.27 4.26
N ALA A 192 -4.97 -4.39 4.10
CA ALA A 192 -4.32 -4.48 2.79
C ALA A 192 -4.84 -5.66 1.96
N MET A 193 -5.02 -6.82 2.58
CA MET A 193 -5.37 -8.04 1.88
C MET A 193 -6.65 -7.90 1.04
N PRO A 194 -7.84 -7.58 1.60
CA PRO A 194 -9.04 -7.40 0.81
C PRO A 194 -8.96 -6.15 -0.11
N THR A 195 -8.26 -5.09 0.32
CA THR A 195 -8.17 -3.86 -0.48
C THR A 195 -7.38 -4.09 -1.77
N MET A 196 -6.22 -4.72 -1.67
CA MET A 196 -5.36 -4.97 -2.83
C MET A 196 -5.94 -6.07 -3.73
N VAL A 197 -6.49 -7.16 -3.15
CA VAL A 197 -7.16 -8.21 -3.92
C VAL A 197 -8.38 -7.63 -4.66
N GLY A 198 -9.17 -6.79 -4.00
CA GLY A 198 -10.33 -6.14 -4.61
C GLY A 198 -9.93 -5.17 -5.73
N ALA A 199 -8.91 -4.34 -5.51
CA ALA A 199 -8.38 -3.43 -6.53
C ALA A 199 -7.83 -4.22 -7.73
N PHE A 200 -7.01 -5.24 -7.49
CA PHE A 200 -6.48 -6.12 -8.53
C PHE A 200 -7.60 -6.79 -9.34
N ALA A 201 -8.57 -7.40 -8.69
CA ALA A 201 -9.69 -8.07 -9.35
C ALA A 201 -10.51 -7.09 -10.22
N PHE A 202 -10.74 -5.88 -9.73
CA PHE A 202 -11.46 -4.84 -10.44
C PHE A 202 -10.68 -4.34 -11.66
N ASP A 203 -9.38 -4.09 -11.51
CA ASP A 203 -8.50 -3.67 -12.60
C ASP A 203 -8.35 -4.75 -13.67
N LEU A 204 -8.17 -6.01 -13.25
CA LEU A 204 -8.09 -7.14 -14.18
C LEU A 204 -9.38 -7.30 -14.99
N PHE A 205 -10.54 -7.14 -14.34
CA PHE A 205 -11.83 -7.20 -15.02
C PHE A 205 -11.99 -6.09 -16.07
N LYS A 206 -11.59 -4.87 -15.74
CA LYS A 206 -11.64 -3.71 -16.67
C LYS A 206 -10.64 -3.81 -17.83
N ASN A 207 -9.42 -4.33 -17.57
CA ASN A 207 -8.31 -4.34 -18.53
C ASN A 207 -7.99 -5.73 -19.11
N ARG A 208 -8.92 -6.69 -19.04
CA ARG A 208 -8.72 -8.09 -19.46
C ARG A 208 -8.23 -8.29 -20.90
N ASN A 209 -8.42 -7.31 -21.78
CA ASN A 209 -8.05 -7.38 -23.22
C ASN A 209 -6.69 -6.74 -23.52
N VAL A 210 -5.97 -6.23 -22.51
CA VAL A 210 -4.75 -5.42 -22.71
C VAL A 210 -3.47 -6.25 -22.52
N LEU A 211 -3.55 -7.39 -21.81
CA LEU A 211 -2.39 -8.24 -21.54
C LEU A 211 -1.94 -9.00 -22.80
N THR A 212 -0.67 -8.86 -23.16
CA THR A 212 -0.05 -9.64 -24.24
C THR A 212 0.91 -10.69 -23.67
N SER A 213 1.05 -11.82 -24.37
CA SER A 213 1.97 -12.87 -23.96
C SER A 213 3.46 -12.45 -24.00
N ALA A 214 3.77 -11.40 -24.75
CA ALA A 214 5.14 -10.88 -24.85
C ALA A 214 5.63 -10.22 -23.57
N ASP A 215 4.73 -9.69 -22.73
CA ASP A 215 5.06 -9.00 -21.49
C ASP A 215 5.30 -9.93 -20.28
N LEU A 216 4.91 -11.22 -20.40
CA LEU A 216 4.95 -12.20 -19.32
C LEU A 216 6.33 -12.37 -18.68
N PRO A 217 7.46 -12.47 -19.41
CA PRO A 217 8.77 -12.65 -18.77
C PRO A 217 9.19 -11.43 -17.93
N ILE A 218 8.90 -10.22 -18.40
CA ILE A 218 9.23 -8.98 -17.70
C ILE A 218 8.39 -8.87 -16.42
N ILE A 219 7.10 -9.14 -16.53
CA ILE A 219 6.16 -9.17 -15.40
C ILE A 219 6.59 -10.22 -14.37
N ALA A 220 7.00 -11.42 -14.80
CA ALA A 220 7.44 -12.47 -13.90
C ALA A 220 8.68 -12.07 -13.08
N ILE A 221 9.65 -11.37 -13.71
CA ILE A 221 10.83 -10.85 -13.01
C ILE A 221 10.42 -9.82 -11.95
N GLY A 222 9.63 -8.83 -12.31
CA GLY A 222 9.15 -7.81 -11.39
C GLY A 222 8.31 -8.40 -10.26
N PHE A 223 7.41 -9.33 -10.58
CA PHE A 223 6.57 -10.04 -9.62
C PHE A 223 7.39 -10.83 -8.58
N VAL A 224 8.39 -11.63 -9.01
CA VAL A 224 9.24 -12.39 -8.10
C VAL A 224 10.06 -11.45 -7.23
N ALA A 225 10.61 -10.38 -7.80
CA ALA A 225 11.34 -9.36 -7.06
C ALA A 225 10.46 -8.70 -5.99
N ALA A 226 9.24 -8.30 -6.34
CA ALA A 226 8.27 -7.73 -5.40
C ALA A 226 7.89 -8.72 -4.30
N PHE A 227 7.62 -9.97 -4.66
CA PHE A 227 7.27 -11.02 -3.70
C PHE A 227 8.39 -11.24 -2.67
N VAL A 228 9.63 -11.47 -3.12
CA VAL A 228 10.77 -11.77 -2.23
C VAL A 228 11.06 -10.58 -1.32
N THR A 229 11.07 -9.38 -1.87
CA THR A 229 11.36 -8.16 -1.11
C THR A 229 10.26 -7.86 -0.09
N ALA A 230 9.00 -7.98 -0.48
CA ALA A 230 7.86 -7.81 0.42
C ALA A 230 7.85 -8.85 1.55
N LEU A 231 8.25 -10.10 1.29
CA LEU A 231 8.40 -11.13 2.34
C LEU A 231 9.37 -10.68 3.44
N VAL A 232 10.50 -10.08 3.05
CA VAL A 232 11.49 -9.57 4.00
C VAL A 232 10.90 -8.40 4.77
N VAL A 233 10.33 -7.42 4.07
CA VAL A 233 9.76 -6.22 4.70
C VAL A 233 8.66 -6.59 5.70
N VAL A 234 7.67 -7.39 5.32
CA VAL A 234 6.55 -7.76 6.19
C VAL A 234 7.01 -8.47 7.47
N ARG A 235 8.05 -9.31 7.38
CA ARG A 235 8.58 -10.03 8.55
C ARG A 235 9.21 -9.12 9.59
N PHE A 236 9.88 -8.06 9.17
CA PHE A 236 10.67 -7.21 10.07
C PHE A 236 9.98 -5.89 10.44
N LEU A 237 9.00 -5.45 9.66
CA LEU A 237 8.42 -4.11 9.82
C LEU A 237 7.73 -3.90 11.18
N LEU A 238 6.96 -4.88 11.67
CA LEU A 238 6.24 -4.74 12.94
C LEU A 238 7.19 -4.54 14.13
N ASP A 239 8.30 -5.27 14.14
CA ASP A 239 9.31 -5.13 15.20
C ASP A 239 10.06 -3.81 15.06
N TYR A 240 10.36 -3.40 13.85
CA TYR A 240 11.00 -2.10 13.58
C TYR A 240 10.13 -0.94 14.09
N VAL A 241 8.86 -0.86 13.68
CA VAL A 241 7.99 0.27 14.02
C VAL A 241 7.64 0.31 15.51
N SER A 242 7.58 -0.83 16.18
CA SER A 242 7.35 -0.89 17.62
C SER A 242 8.50 -0.28 18.42
N GLN A 243 9.73 -0.36 17.92
CA GLN A 243 10.94 0.12 18.59
C GLN A 243 11.36 1.53 18.12
N ARG A 244 11.27 1.79 16.82
CA ARG A 244 11.83 3.00 16.19
C ARG A 244 10.78 4.01 15.72
N GLY A 245 9.49 3.61 15.67
CA GLY A 245 8.41 4.44 15.16
C GLY A 245 8.44 4.62 13.64
N TYR A 246 7.85 5.70 13.18
CA TYR A 246 7.60 5.94 11.74
C TYR A 246 8.43 7.10 11.16
N SER A 247 9.24 7.78 11.94
CA SER A 247 9.97 8.99 11.52
C SER A 247 10.88 8.78 10.31
N LEU A 248 11.54 7.60 10.20
CA LEU A 248 12.39 7.28 9.04
C LEU A 248 11.60 7.37 7.73
N PHE A 249 10.39 6.81 7.72
CA PHE A 249 9.53 6.81 6.54
C PHE A 249 9.00 8.21 6.19
N GLY A 250 8.76 9.04 7.22
CA GLY A 250 8.40 10.44 7.03
C GLY A 250 9.52 11.22 6.34
N TRP A 251 10.76 11.08 6.80
CA TRP A 251 11.93 11.70 6.16
C TRP A 251 12.16 11.20 4.74
N TRP A 252 12.04 9.89 4.51
CA TRP A 252 12.15 9.31 3.18
C TRP A 252 11.16 9.95 2.20
N ARG A 253 9.89 10.08 2.59
CA ARG A 253 8.86 10.73 1.78
C ARG A 253 9.19 12.18 1.46
N LEU A 254 9.69 12.94 2.43
CA LEU A 254 10.10 14.32 2.21
C LEU A 254 11.24 14.41 1.18
N VAL A 255 12.26 13.56 1.32
CA VAL A 255 13.38 13.53 0.37
C VAL A 255 12.90 13.19 -1.03
N VAL A 256 12.19 12.06 -1.20
CA VAL A 256 11.73 11.61 -2.52
C VAL A 256 10.76 12.61 -3.15
N GLY A 257 9.79 13.12 -2.37
CA GLY A 257 8.83 14.11 -2.88
C GLY A 257 9.50 15.43 -3.29
N THR A 258 10.45 15.92 -2.50
CA THR A 258 11.17 17.18 -2.81
C THR A 258 12.11 17.01 -4.00
N VAL A 259 12.88 15.93 -4.04
CA VAL A 259 13.80 15.64 -5.17
C VAL A 259 12.99 15.43 -6.45
N GLY A 260 11.90 14.67 -6.39
CA GLY A 260 10.99 14.44 -7.51
C GLY A 260 10.38 15.76 -8.02
N LEU A 261 9.93 16.63 -7.12
CA LEU A 261 9.35 17.93 -7.50
C LEU A 261 10.38 18.85 -8.17
N ILE A 262 11.61 18.90 -7.64
CA ILE A 262 12.72 19.65 -8.24
C ILE A 262 13.08 19.09 -9.62
N ALA A 263 13.18 17.77 -9.74
CA ALA A 263 13.46 17.10 -11.01
C ALA A 263 12.39 17.42 -12.07
N LEU A 264 11.11 17.39 -11.70
CA LEU A 264 9.99 17.77 -12.58
C LEU A 264 9.98 19.27 -12.95
N PHE A 265 10.63 20.12 -12.14
CA PHE A 265 10.76 21.53 -12.47
C PHE A 265 11.91 21.80 -13.45
N ILE A 266 12.97 20.99 -13.40
CA ILE A 266 14.18 21.16 -14.24
C ILE A 266 14.02 20.45 -15.58
N TRP A 267 13.41 19.26 -15.61
CA TRP A 267 13.35 18.36 -16.79
C TRP A 267 11.92 18.04 -17.26
N GLY A 268 10.87 18.53 -16.58
CA GLY A 268 9.46 18.23 -16.86
C GLY A 268 8.73 19.24 -17.74
#